data_3b00d2678941012ba94c9c5f7f3a89d6
#
_entry.id   3b00d2678941012ba94c9c5f7f3a89d6
#
_cell.length_a   1.000
_cell.length_b   1.000
_cell.length_c   1.000
_cell.angle_alpha   90.00
_cell.angle_beta   90.00
_cell.angle_gamma   90.00
#
_symmetry.space_group_name_H-M   'P 1'
#
loop_
_entity.id
_entity.type
_entity.pdbx_description
1 polymer ?
#
loop_
_entity_poly.entity_id
_entity_poly.type
_entity_poly.pdbx_seq_one_letter_code
_entity_poly.pdbx_strand_id
1 'polypeptide(L)' 'MFEELKQFLVDELRVEEDKITLEAALSSDLGINSLELADLVYLCEEKFSIVIDDEDLHNFNTVGDIVKYLEEKRN' A
#
# COMPACT_ATOMS: atom_id res chain seq x y z
N MET A 1 -7.12 1.87 9.13
CA MET A 1 -6.46 1.95 7.81
C MET A 1 -5.42 0.87 7.56
N PHE A 2 -4.55 0.62 8.53
CA PHE A 2 -3.51 -0.41 8.37
C PHE A 2 -4.11 -1.80 8.08
N GLU A 3 -5.13 -2.19 8.83
CA GLU A 3 -5.75 -3.51 8.65
C GLU A 3 -6.36 -3.66 7.26
N GLU A 4 -6.97 -2.62 6.75
CA GLU A 4 -7.56 -2.65 5.41
C GLU A 4 -6.50 -2.81 4.33
N LEU A 5 -5.39 -2.07 4.46
CA LEU A 5 -4.28 -2.17 3.52
C LEU A 5 -3.63 -3.55 3.60
N LYS A 6 -3.45 -4.06 4.82
CA LYS A 6 -2.90 -5.38 5.05
C LYS A 6 -3.73 -6.45 4.35
N GLN A 7 -5.06 -6.32 4.43
CA GLN A 7 -5.97 -7.27 3.78
C GLN A 7 -5.77 -7.26 2.27
N PHE A 8 -5.58 -6.09 1.66
CA PHE A 8 -5.30 -6.00 0.24
C PHE A 8 -4.00 -6.69 -0.13
N LEU A 9 -2.97 -6.49 0.69
CA LEU A 9 -1.67 -7.09 0.41
C LEU A 9 -1.77 -8.62 0.46
N VAL A 10 -2.52 -9.15 1.39
CA VAL A 10 -2.71 -10.59 1.51
C VAL A 10 -3.57 -11.12 0.35
N ASP A 11 -4.71 -10.50 0.11
CA ASP A 11 -5.69 -11.03 -0.84
C ASP A 11 -5.28 -10.81 -2.30
N GLU A 12 -4.74 -9.65 -2.62
CA GLU A 12 -4.47 -9.29 -4.01
C GLU A 12 -3.04 -9.58 -4.44
N LEU A 13 -2.08 -9.34 -3.56
CA LEU A 13 -0.67 -9.53 -3.89
C LEU A 13 -0.08 -10.78 -3.26
N ARG A 14 -0.86 -11.48 -2.45
CA ARG A 14 -0.46 -12.76 -1.83
C ARG A 14 0.78 -12.62 -0.95
N VAL A 15 0.91 -11.48 -0.29
CA VAL A 15 1.98 -11.25 0.66
C VAL A 15 1.66 -12.01 1.95
N GLU A 16 2.67 -12.59 2.57
CA GLU A 16 2.49 -13.29 3.83
C GLU A 16 2.12 -12.32 4.93
N GLU A 17 1.04 -12.62 5.64
CA GLU A 17 0.50 -11.72 6.65
C GLU A 17 1.49 -11.34 7.73
N ASP A 18 2.29 -12.31 8.19
CA ASP A 18 3.24 -12.09 9.26
C ASP A 18 4.42 -11.20 8.87
N LYS A 19 4.60 -10.91 7.59
CA LYS A 19 5.63 -10.00 7.12
C LYS A 19 5.14 -8.57 7.04
N ILE A 20 3.84 -8.36 7.17
CA ILE A 20 3.25 -7.04 6.97
C ILE A 20 3.25 -6.26 8.28
N THR A 21 4.17 -5.31 8.37
CA THR A 21 4.26 -4.38 9.49
C THR A 21 4.37 -2.98 8.91
N LEU A 22 4.19 -1.97 9.75
CA LEU A 22 4.31 -0.59 9.29
C LEU A 22 5.71 -0.27 8.78
N GLU A 23 6.72 -0.92 9.34
CA GLU A 23 8.12 -0.69 8.96
C GLU A 23 8.57 -1.54 7.78
N ALA A 24 7.75 -2.49 7.33
CA ALA A 24 8.13 -3.39 6.25
C ALA A 24 8.36 -2.60 4.96
N ALA A 25 9.49 -2.83 4.33
CA ALA A 25 9.80 -2.21 3.03
C ALA A 25 9.03 -2.95 1.94
N LEU A 26 8.36 -2.19 1.09
CA LEU A 26 7.49 -2.78 0.06
C LEU A 26 8.27 -3.67 -0.91
N SER A 27 9.43 -3.22 -1.35
CA SER A 27 10.20 -4.00 -2.32
C SER A 27 11.08 -5.05 -1.67
N SER A 28 11.86 -4.69 -0.64
CA SER A 28 12.84 -5.61 -0.08
C SER A 28 12.24 -6.61 0.90
N ASP A 29 11.25 -6.21 1.68
CA ASP A 29 10.64 -7.11 2.66
C ASP A 29 9.46 -7.87 2.10
N LEU A 30 8.63 -7.21 1.30
CA LEU A 30 7.40 -7.81 0.77
C LEU A 30 7.53 -8.29 -0.68
N GLY A 31 8.61 -7.91 -1.34
CA GLY A 31 8.84 -8.34 -2.73
C GLY A 31 7.88 -7.72 -3.74
N ILE A 32 7.35 -6.55 -3.43
CA ILE A 32 6.40 -5.86 -4.32
C ILE A 32 7.16 -5.05 -5.36
N ASN A 33 6.92 -5.32 -6.63
CA ASN A 33 7.54 -4.55 -7.71
C ASN A 33 6.67 -3.34 -8.10
N SER A 34 7.15 -2.55 -9.07
CA SER A 34 6.48 -1.32 -9.47
C SER A 34 5.08 -1.57 -10.03
N LEU A 35 4.91 -2.63 -10.78
CA LEU A 35 3.60 -2.97 -11.35
C LEU A 35 2.62 -3.35 -10.26
N GLU A 36 3.08 -4.14 -9.30
CA GLU A 36 2.24 -4.55 -8.19
C GLU A 36 1.87 -3.37 -7.31
N LEU A 37 2.80 -2.44 -7.12
CA LEU A 37 2.52 -1.23 -6.35
C LEU A 37 1.46 -0.39 -7.05
N ALA A 38 1.54 -0.26 -8.37
CA ALA A 38 0.55 0.48 -9.14
C ALA A 38 -0.84 -0.16 -9.00
N ASP A 39 -0.90 -1.49 -9.04
CA ASP A 39 -2.16 -2.20 -8.86
C ASP A 39 -2.72 -1.96 -7.46
N LEU A 40 -1.87 -2.01 -6.45
CA LEU A 40 -2.29 -1.76 -5.07
C LEU A 40 -2.85 -0.36 -4.92
N VAL A 41 -2.17 0.62 -5.51
CA VAL A 41 -2.60 2.02 -5.46
C VAL A 41 -3.97 2.17 -6.13
N TYR A 42 -4.17 1.54 -7.27
CA TYR A 42 -5.44 1.60 -7.98
C TYR A 42 -6.58 1.01 -7.11
N LEU A 43 -6.32 -0.12 -6.47
CA LEU A 43 -7.31 -0.74 -5.59
C LEU A 43 -7.64 0.16 -4.41
N CYS A 44 -6.64 0.84 -3.86
CA CYS A 44 -6.85 1.78 -2.77
C CYS A 44 -7.70 2.97 -3.21
N GLU A 45 -7.45 3.47 -4.42
CA GLU A 45 -8.24 4.58 -4.96
C GLU A 45 -9.71 4.21 -5.06
N GLU A 46 -9.99 3.00 -5.54
CA GLU A 46 -11.37 2.54 -5.66
C GLU A 46 -12.00 2.27 -4.30
N LYS A 47 -11.27 1.59 -3.42
CA LYS A 47 -11.81 1.21 -2.11
C LYS A 47 -12.13 2.40 -1.23
N PHE A 48 -11.25 3.39 -1.23
CA PHE A 48 -11.38 4.54 -0.34
C PHE A 48 -11.90 5.79 -1.03
N SER A 49 -12.19 5.70 -2.32
CA SER A 49 -12.72 6.83 -3.12
C SER A 49 -11.82 8.06 -3.03
N ILE A 50 -10.53 7.84 -3.25
CA ILE A 50 -9.53 8.90 -3.23
C ILE A 50 -8.75 8.89 -4.53
N VAL A 51 -7.99 9.97 -4.77
CA VAL A 51 -7.11 10.06 -5.92
C VAL A 51 -5.67 10.11 -5.41
N ILE A 52 -4.82 9.25 -5.95
CA ILE A 52 -3.40 9.19 -5.58
C ILE A 52 -2.60 9.62 -6.79
N ASP A 53 -1.80 10.68 -6.64
CA ASP A 53 -0.98 11.19 -7.73
C ASP A 53 0.20 10.25 -8.02
N ASP A 54 0.50 10.06 -9.30
CA ASP A 54 1.62 9.20 -9.70
C ASP A 54 2.94 9.65 -9.08
N GLU A 55 3.12 10.96 -8.90
CA GLU A 55 4.33 11.50 -8.28
C GLU A 55 4.53 11.00 -6.87
N ASP A 56 3.44 10.75 -6.16
CA ASP A 56 3.49 10.32 -4.77
C ASP A 56 3.94 8.86 -4.63
N LEU A 57 3.83 8.08 -5.70
CA LEU A 57 4.27 6.68 -5.68
C LEU A 57 5.76 6.55 -5.35
N HIS A 58 6.55 7.53 -5.75
CA HIS A 58 7.99 7.52 -5.49
C HIS A 58 8.32 7.66 -4.01
N ASN A 59 7.35 8.10 -3.22
CA ASN A 59 7.55 8.30 -1.78
C ASN A 59 7.09 7.10 -0.96
N PHE A 60 6.53 6.08 -1.59
CA PHE A 60 6.05 4.90 -0.90
C PHE A 60 7.16 3.86 -0.79
N ASN A 61 7.81 3.82 0.35
CA ASN A 61 8.89 2.87 0.60
C ASN A 61 8.49 1.78 1.57
N THR A 62 7.62 2.10 2.53
CA THR A 62 7.15 1.15 3.53
C THR A 62 5.63 1.10 3.55
N VAL A 63 5.12 0.08 4.22
CA VAL A 63 3.67 -0.04 4.43
C VAL A 63 3.14 1.20 5.16
N GLY A 64 3.89 1.67 6.15
CA GLY A 64 3.51 2.86 6.93
C GLY A 64 3.38 4.11 6.08
N ASP A 65 4.23 4.25 5.05
CA ASP A 65 4.15 5.40 4.15
C ASP A 65 2.79 5.45 3.45
N ILE A 66 2.32 4.29 2.99
CA ILE A 66 1.03 4.20 2.32
C ILE A 66 -0.11 4.45 3.30
N VAL A 67 -0.02 3.86 4.48
CA VAL A 67 -1.06 4.02 5.51
C VAL A 67 -1.21 5.50 5.86
N LYS A 68 -0.09 6.18 6.10
CA LYS A 68 -0.12 7.59 6.44
C LYS A 68 -0.74 8.43 5.32
N TYR A 69 -0.35 8.15 4.09
CA TYR A 69 -0.89 8.86 2.93
C TYR A 69 -2.41 8.69 2.84
N LEU A 70 -2.87 7.46 2.97
CA LEU A 70 -4.30 7.16 2.87
C LEU A 70 -5.09 7.82 4.00
N GLU A 71 -4.56 7.82 5.20
CA GLU A 71 -5.22 8.45 6.34
C GLU A 71 -5.35 9.96 6.14
N GLU A 72 -4.32 10.58 5.60
CA GLU A 72 -4.36 12.02 5.31
C GLU A 72 -5.38 12.35 4.22
N LYS A 73 -5.48 11.49 3.19
CA LYS A 73 -6.38 11.72 2.08
C LYS A 73 -7.85 11.49 2.47
N ARG A 74 -8.12 10.62 3.42
CA ARG A 74 -9.48 10.32 3.84
C ARG A 74 -10.08 11.43 4.69
N ASN A 75 -9.27 12.24 5.28
CA ASN A 75 -9.76 13.32 6.18
C ASN A 75 -10.18 14.57 5.36
#